data_3049fd9d2331661e520a5bdef4b20e0c
#
_entry.id   3049fd9d2331661e520a5bdef4b20e0c
#
_cell.length_a   1.000
_cell.length_b   1.000
_cell.length_c   1.000
_cell.angle_alpha   90.00
_cell.angle_beta   90.00
_cell.angle_gamma   90.00
#
_symmetry.space_group_name_H-M   'P 1'
#
loop_
_entity.id
_entity.type
_entity.pdbx_description
1 polymer ?
#
loop_
_entity_poly.entity_id
_entity_poly.type
_entity_poly.pdbx_seq_one_letter_code
_entity_poly.pdbx_strand_id
1 'polypeptide(L)'
;DVLGSRGLGDVYKRQLPQSINRASVDSRYIHRVAVSIIGTMQTAIMHKFFTRDKAGSGFSSRFLFTAPENLAMPHWSASEIDPALTEQYEKAILRLLDREMGKDADGIPQPTEIGFTPEALQRMLSWHNDEYRPRTQEEMGDTYADACCKLDTYALRFALILEVMRAALEEREPVAVGMDSVEGAIRLVEYFRQEAIKIHKLVYGKDIRISMTEQQRKAYDALPPSFRIAAVYELLEKKVGFSKDQVKKFLGKQRYFTRIVKGEYRKNYVEISE
;
A
#
# COMPACT_ATOMS: atom_id res chain seq x y z
N ASP A 1 19.61 -14.30 -6.89
CA ASP A 1 19.81 -14.14 -5.41
C ASP A 1 19.44 -12.75 -4.90
N VAL A 2 18.21 -12.31 -5.19
CA VAL A 2 17.74 -10.97 -4.79
C VAL A 2 16.62 -11.06 -3.73
N LEU A 3 16.31 -12.25 -3.26
CA LEU A 3 15.30 -12.49 -2.22
C LEU A 3 15.94 -12.82 -0.86
N GLY A 4 17.25 -12.52 -0.68
CA GLY A 4 17.96 -12.65 0.57
C GLY A 4 17.38 -11.71 1.63
N SER A 5 16.70 -12.29 2.59
CA SER A 5 16.45 -11.81 3.95
C SER A 5 16.26 -10.28 4.12
N ARG A 6 15.10 -9.76 3.77
CA ARG A 6 14.63 -8.51 4.37
C ARG A 6 14.23 -8.81 5.81
N GLY A 7 15.23 -8.90 6.68
CA GLY A 7 14.98 -9.03 8.10
C GLY A 7 14.37 -7.76 8.70
N LEU A 8 13.79 -7.88 9.89
CA LEU A 8 13.25 -6.75 10.68
C LEU A 8 14.22 -5.54 10.77
N GLY A 9 15.54 -5.76 10.63
CA GLY A 9 16.54 -4.72 10.61
C GLY A 9 16.59 -3.84 9.35
N ASP A 10 15.97 -4.25 8.24
CA ASP A 10 16.09 -3.51 6.96
C ASP A 10 15.13 -2.30 6.87
N VAL A 11 14.07 -2.29 7.65
CA VAL A 11 13.15 -1.14 7.74
C VAL A 11 13.88 0.10 8.29
N TYR A 12 14.87 -0.13 9.11
CA TYR A 12 15.66 0.87 9.80
C TYR A 12 16.76 1.53 8.94
N LYS A 13 17.36 0.78 8.02
CA LYS A 13 18.55 1.22 7.25
C LYS A 13 18.30 2.29 6.17
N ARG A 14 17.06 2.71 5.95
CA ARG A 14 16.71 3.61 4.83
C ARG A 14 16.70 5.10 5.17
N GLN A 15 16.99 5.49 6.39
CA GLN A 15 17.16 6.90 6.76
C GLN A 15 18.62 7.32 6.54
N LEU A 16 19.04 7.35 5.28
CA LEU A 16 20.38 7.81 4.94
C LEU A 16 20.50 9.33 5.15
N PRO A 17 21.67 9.80 5.63
CA PRO A 17 21.96 11.21 5.72
C PRO A 17 21.87 11.87 4.35
N GLN A 18 21.33 13.09 4.30
CA GLN A 18 21.27 13.87 3.08
C GLN A 18 21.95 15.23 3.26
N SER A 19 22.75 15.62 2.29
CA SER A 19 23.29 16.98 2.19
C SER A 19 22.44 17.79 1.24
N ILE A 20 22.05 19.00 1.67
CA ILE A 20 21.32 19.95 0.82
C ILE A 20 22.30 21.07 0.47
N ASN A 21 22.79 21.06 -0.77
CA ASN A 21 23.66 22.08 -1.33
C ASN A 21 22.81 23.03 -2.19
N ARG A 22 22.67 24.28 -1.75
CA ARG A 22 22.06 25.35 -2.56
C ARG A 22 23.10 26.43 -2.76
N ALA A 23 23.16 27.02 -3.98
CA ALA A 23 24.15 28.02 -4.34
C ALA A 23 24.15 29.31 -3.49
N SER A 24 23.09 29.55 -2.73
CA SER A 24 22.86 30.79 -1.95
C SER A 24 22.74 30.59 -0.44
N VAL A 25 22.94 29.39 0.07
CA VAL A 25 22.80 29.09 1.51
C VAL A 25 23.83 28.06 1.91
N ASP A 26 24.37 28.17 3.12
CA ASP A 26 25.29 27.17 3.68
C ASP A 26 24.75 25.76 3.56
N SER A 27 25.63 24.83 3.20
CA SER A 27 25.30 23.40 3.07
C SER A 27 24.74 22.88 4.38
N ARG A 28 23.54 22.35 4.36
CA ARG A 28 22.93 21.70 5.52
C ARG A 28 23.02 20.20 5.39
N TYR A 29 23.53 19.59 6.45
CA TYR A 29 23.58 18.14 6.57
C TYR A 29 22.46 17.66 7.47
N ILE A 30 21.58 16.81 6.92
CA ILE A 30 20.46 16.21 7.65
C ILE A 30 20.83 14.76 7.92
N HIS A 31 21.11 14.43 9.15
CA HIS A 31 21.52 13.08 9.55
C HIS A 31 20.45 12.02 9.31
N ARG A 32 19.18 12.38 9.54
CA ARG A 32 18.03 11.47 9.36
C ARG A 32 16.85 12.23 8.76
N VAL A 33 16.35 11.72 7.64
CA VAL A 33 15.20 12.32 6.95
C VAL A 33 13.98 11.46 7.15
N ALA A 34 12.92 12.02 7.71
CA ALA A 34 11.61 11.38 7.78
C ALA A 34 10.54 12.41 7.38
N VAL A 35 9.73 12.05 6.39
CA VAL A 35 8.63 12.89 5.90
C VAL A 35 7.35 12.07 5.91
N SER A 36 6.32 12.61 6.57
CA SER A 36 4.97 12.06 6.53
C SER A 36 4.07 12.96 5.69
N ILE A 37 3.22 12.35 4.87
CA ILE A 37 2.28 13.03 4.00
C ILE A 37 0.88 12.58 4.37
N ILE A 38 0.00 13.53 4.67
CA ILE A 38 -1.43 13.30 4.87
C ILE A 38 -2.20 14.29 3.98
N GLY A 39 -3.32 13.84 3.42
CA GLY A 39 -4.15 14.70 2.60
C GLY A 39 -5.42 14.00 2.14
N THR A 40 -6.30 14.75 1.50
CA THR A 40 -7.53 14.25 0.91
C THR A 40 -7.49 14.37 -0.60
N MET A 41 -8.20 13.49 -1.29
CA MET A 41 -8.27 13.46 -2.74
C MET A 41 -9.70 13.17 -3.18
N GLN A 42 -10.18 13.91 -4.16
CA GLN A 42 -11.46 13.61 -4.80
C GLN A 42 -11.35 12.34 -5.65
N THR A 43 -12.35 11.47 -5.57
CA THR A 43 -12.38 10.21 -6.35
C THR A 43 -12.28 10.44 -7.85
N ALA A 44 -12.83 11.56 -8.36
CA ALA A 44 -12.79 11.93 -9.77
C ALA A 44 -11.37 12.12 -10.32
N ILE A 45 -10.39 12.50 -9.47
CA ILE A 45 -9.00 12.74 -9.89
C ILE A 45 -8.04 11.61 -9.49
N MET A 46 -8.52 10.56 -8.83
CA MET A 46 -7.69 9.44 -8.39
C MET A 46 -6.90 8.79 -9.55
N HIS A 47 -7.49 8.71 -10.75
CA HIS A 47 -6.83 8.16 -11.92
C HIS A 47 -5.54 8.91 -12.28
N LYS A 48 -5.41 10.21 -11.92
CA LYS A 48 -4.18 11.00 -12.13
C LYS A 48 -3.07 10.63 -11.15
N PHE A 49 -3.45 10.12 -9.97
CA PHE A 49 -2.50 9.62 -8.98
C PHE A 49 -1.98 8.23 -9.34
N PHE A 50 -2.84 7.36 -9.84
CA PHE A 50 -2.53 5.97 -10.21
C PHE A 50 -2.10 5.83 -11.68
N THR A 51 -1.17 6.66 -12.14
CA THR A 51 -0.58 6.53 -13.47
C THR A 51 0.39 5.34 -13.52
N ARG A 52 0.69 4.83 -14.73
CA ARG A 52 1.63 3.72 -14.93
C ARG A 52 3.02 4.00 -14.40
N ASP A 53 3.52 5.19 -14.67
CA ASP A 53 4.86 5.59 -14.24
C ASP A 53 4.97 5.61 -12.71
N LYS A 54 3.91 6.08 -12.04
CA LYS A 54 3.83 6.08 -10.58
C LYS A 54 3.62 4.69 -9.99
N ALA A 55 2.85 3.83 -10.65
CA ALA A 55 2.70 2.44 -10.25
C ALA A 55 4.01 1.66 -10.44
N GLY A 56 4.65 1.78 -11.62
CA GLY A 56 5.92 1.11 -11.92
C GLY A 56 7.07 1.53 -11.01
N SER A 57 7.08 2.79 -10.52
CA SER A 57 8.05 3.27 -9.54
C SER A 57 7.74 2.84 -8.09
N GLY A 58 6.58 2.21 -7.86
CA GLY A 58 6.08 1.87 -6.53
C GLY A 58 5.71 3.09 -5.69
N PHE A 59 5.50 4.25 -6.31
CA PHE A 59 5.12 5.47 -5.60
C PHE A 59 3.74 5.34 -4.97
N SER A 60 2.72 4.98 -5.75
CA SER A 60 1.34 4.85 -5.27
C SER A 60 1.17 3.74 -4.22
N SER A 61 1.94 2.65 -4.31
CA SER A 61 1.89 1.55 -3.35
C SER A 61 2.46 1.88 -1.95
N ARG A 62 3.06 3.05 -1.79
CA ARG A 62 3.56 3.54 -0.49
C ARG A 62 2.56 4.39 0.27
N PHE A 63 1.42 4.71 -0.35
CA PHE A 63 0.35 5.45 0.31
C PHE A 63 -0.72 4.49 0.83
N LEU A 64 -1.16 4.75 2.03
CA LEU A 64 -2.31 4.10 2.63
C LEU A 64 -3.54 4.95 2.31
N PHE A 65 -4.50 4.36 1.65
CA PHE A 65 -5.73 5.05 1.27
C PHE A 65 -6.88 4.56 2.14
N THR A 66 -7.84 5.45 2.34
CA THR A 66 -9.15 5.10 2.89
C THR A 66 -10.22 5.82 2.08
N ALA A 67 -11.26 5.10 1.69
CA ALA A 67 -12.39 5.62 0.94
C ALA A 67 -13.69 5.19 1.64
N PRO A 68 -14.14 5.95 2.64
CA PRO A 68 -15.36 5.64 3.36
C PRO A 68 -16.55 5.58 2.41
N GLU A 69 -17.41 4.57 2.58
CA GLU A 69 -18.65 4.41 1.85
C GLU A 69 -19.83 4.83 2.73
N ASN A 70 -20.94 5.18 2.10
CA ASN A 70 -22.19 5.48 2.80
C ASN A 70 -22.07 6.54 3.90
N LEU A 71 -21.35 7.62 3.60
CA LEU A 71 -21.24 8.77 4.50
C LEU A 71 -22.63 9.41 4.65
N ALA A 72 -23.37 9.00 5.67
CA ALA A 72 -24.57 9.73 6.07
C ALA A 72 -24.16 11.11 6.59
N MET A 73 -24.88 12.15 6.19
CA MET A 73 -24.67 13.45 6.82
C MET A 73 -25.07 13.35 8.31
N PRO A 74 -24.14 13.64 9.21
CA PRO A 74 -24.45 13.58 10.63
C PRO A 74 -25.50 14.65 11.00
N HIS A 75 -26.38 14.31 11.93
CA HIS A 75 -27.23 15.31 12.54
C HIS A 75 -26.37 16.25 13.40
N TRP A 76 -26.73 17.50 13.40
CA TRP A 76 -26.08 18.43 14.32
C TRP A 76 -26.46 18.06 15.76
N SER A 77 -25.47 18.08 16.63
CA SER A 77 -25.62 17.80 18.05
C SER A 77 -25.09 18.98 18.85
N ALA A 78 -25.76 19.29 19.94
CA ALA A 78 -25.25 20.23 20.96
C ALA A 78 -24.36 19.52 21.99
N SER A 79 -24.07 18.22 21.80
CA SER A 79 -23.18 17.49 22.71
C SER A 79 -21.74 17.99 22.57
N GLU A 80 -21.13 18.26 23.69
CA GLU A 80 -19.71 18.61 23.78
C GLU A 80 -18.86 17.37 24.09
N ILE A 81 -17.59 17.41 23.71
CA ILE A 81 -16.64 16.37 24.09
C ILE A 81 -16.34 16.56 25.58
N ASP A 82 -16.25 15.44 26.29
CA ASP A 82 -15.87 15.47 27.71
C ASP A 82 -14.50 16.17 27.87
N PRO A 83 -14.43 17.25 28.66
CA PRO A 83 -13.18 17.97 28.90
C PRO A 83 -12.04 17.09 29.41
N ALA A 84 -12.35 16.06 30.20
CA ALA A 84 -11.35 15.11 30.69
C ALA A 84 -10.71 14.30 29.59
N LEU A 85 -11.48 13.91 28.57
CA LEU A 85 -10.94 13.21 27.38
C LEU A 85 -10.06 14.14 26.53
N THR A 86 -10.47 15.41 26.43
CA THR A 86 -9.67 16.42 25.72
C THR A 86 -8.33 16.64 26.42
N GLU A 87 -8.33 16.80 27.74
CA GLU A 87 -7.11 16.96 28.53
C GLU A 87 -6.20 15.73 28.44
N GLN A 88 -6.75 14.53 28.53
CA GLN A 88 -5.99 13.28 28.37
C GLN A 88 -5.34 13.18 26.99
N TYR A 89 -6.07 13.53 25.94
CA TYR A 89 -5.56 13.54 24.58
C TYR A 89 -4.43 14.56 24.40
N GLU A 90 -4.61 15.79 24.89
CA GLU A 90 -3.60 16.83 24.83
C GLU A 90 -2.31 16.43 25.57
N LYS A 91 -2.42 15.87 26.77
CA LYS A 91 -1.27 15.34 27.53
C LYS A 91 -0.53 14.25 26.77
N ALA A 92 -1.26 13.32 26.13
CA ALA A 92 -0.64 12.27 25.34
C ALA A 92 0.11 12.84 24.12
N ILE A 93 -0.47 13.81 23.41
CA ILE A 93 0.19 14.49 22.28
C ILE A 93 1.44 15.24 22.75
N LEU A 94 1.38 15.99 23.82
CA LEU A 94 2.54 16.71 24.37
C LEU A 94 3.68 15.73 24.72
N ARG A 95 3.38 14.59 25.36
CA ARG A 95 4.38 13.56 25.65
C ARG A 95 5.03 12.98 24.38
N LEU A 96 4.25 12.81 23.31
CA LEU A 96 4.80 12.34 22.03
C LEU A 96 5.71 13.38 21.38
N LEU A 97 5.37 14.67 21.48
CA LEU A 97 6.14 15.77 20.94
C LEU A 97 7.43 16.04 21.72
N ASP A 98 7.39 15.88 23.05
CA ASP A 98 8.53 16.08 23.94
C ASP A 98 9.57 14.96 23.92
N ARG A 99 9.30 13.87 23.17
CA ARG A 99 10.25 12.78 23.03
C ARG A 99 11.46 13.21 22.23
N GLU A 100 12.60 13.18 22.85
CA GLU A 100 13.87 13.44 22.19
C GLU A 100 14.59 12.14 21.82
N MET A 101 15.32 12.18 20.70
CA MET A 101 16.26 11.13 20.36
C MET A 101 17.50 11.23 21.23
N GLY A 102 18.02 10.10 21.68
CA GLY A 102 19.36 10.04 22.26
C GLY A 102 20.41 10.61 21.30
N LYS A 103 21.60 10.91 21.80
CA LYS A 103 22.72 11.36 20.97
C LYS A 103 23.92 10.48 21.27
N ASP A 104 24.73 10.21 20.24
CA ASP A 104 26.04 9.55 20.42
C ASP A 104 27.11 10.53 20.93
N ALA A 105 28.34 10.03 21.05
CA ALA A 105 29.48 10.83 21.52
C ALA A 105 29.78 12.04 20.64
N ASP A 106 29.40 11.99 19.36
CA ASP A 106 29.59 13.08 18.39
C ASP A 106 28.36 14.00 18.30
N GLY A 107 27.36 13.82 19.19
CA GLY A 107 26.12 14.60 19.20
C GLY A 107 25.13 14.23 18.10
N ILE A 108 25.36 13.15 17.37
CA ILE A 108 24.48 12.69 16.29
C ILE A 108 23.25 12.01 16.89
N PRO A 109 22.03 12.40 16.47
CA PRO A 109 20.82 11.78 16.97
C PRO A 109 20.77 10.27 16.74
N GLN A 110 20.54 9.51 17.79
CA GLN A 110 20.39 8.06 17.76
C GLN A 110 18.93 7.67 18.11
N PRO A 111 18.32 6.77 17.34
CA PRO A 111 16.96 6.32 17.66
C PRO A 111 16.97 5.41 18.89
N THR A 112 15.90 5.48 19.66
CA THR A 112 15.62 4.48 20.68
C THR A 112 15.08 3.23 20.01
N GLU A 113 15.69 2.09 20.26
CA GLU A 113 15.23 0.80 19.75
C GLU A 113 14.22 0.20 20.75
N ILE A 114 13.03 -0.14 20.24
CA ILE A 114 11.97 -0.79 20.99
C ILE A 114 11.70 -2.15 20.35
N GLY A 115 12.09 -3.22 21.02
CA GLY A 115 11.87 -4.60 20.60
C GLY A 115 10.44 -5.06 20.88
N PHE A 116 10.15 -6.31 20.53
CA PHE A 116 8.89 -6.97 20.86
C PHE A 116 9.03 -7.78 22.14
N THR A 117 7.93 -7.97 22.88
CA THR A 117 7.87 -9.06 23.86
C THR A 117 7.98 -10.40 23.12
N PRO A 118 8.46 -11.49 23.77
CA PRO A 118 8.60 -12.79 23.11
C PRO A 118 7.29 -13.28 22.47
N GLU A 119 6.17 -13.13 23.16
CA GLU A 119 4.85 -13.55 22.70
C GLU A 119 4.37 -12.71 21.51
N ALA A 120 4.56 -11.39 21.57
CA ALA A 120 4.20 -10.46 20.51
C ALA A 120 5.04 -10.70 19.24
N LEU A 121 6.32 -10.98 19.39
CA LEU A 121 7.20 -11.38 18.29
C LEU A 121 6.73 -12.68 17.64
N GLN A 122 6.44 -13.70 18.44
CA GLN A 122 5.93 -14.97 17.92
C GLN A 122 4.62 -14.79 17.16
N ARG A 123 3.69 -13.98 17.67
CA ARG A 123 2.43 -13.65 16.98
C ARG A 123 2.64 -12.93 15.66
N MET A 124 3.53 -11.93 15.63
CA MET A 124 3.85 -11.20 14.40
C MET A 124 4.47 -12.12 13.34
N LEU A 125 5.37 -13.01 13.74
CA LEU A 125 6.01 -13.98 12.85
C LEU A 125 5.01 -14.99 12.29
N SER A 126 4.14 -15.56 13.15
CA SER A 126 3.10 -16.49 12.73
C SER A 126 2.14 -15.81 11.75
N TRP A 127 1.63 -14.61 12.08
CA TRP A 127 0.79 -13.87 11.15
C TRP A 127 1.46 -13.65 9.79
N HIS A 128 2.72 -13.19 9.78
CA HIS A 128 3.42 -12.92 8.52
C HIS A 128 3.64 -14.19 7.70
N ASN A 129 4.12 -15.27 8.33
CA ASN A 129 4.57 -16.47 7.63
C ASN A 129 3.39 -17.38 7.22
N ASP A 130 2.40 -17.51 8.09
CA ASP A 130 1.35 -18.52 7.96
C ASP A 130 0.04 -17.94 7.40
N GLU A 131 -0.21 -16.65 7.59
CA GLU A 131 -1.43 -15.99 7.16
C GLU A 131 -1.19 -15.01 5.99
N TYR A 132 -0.30 -14.03 6.19
CA TYR A 132 -0.13 -12.90 5.26
C TYR A 132 0.61 -13.27 3.98
N ARG A 133 1.77 -13.88 4.10
CA ARG A 133 2.63 -14.25 2.98
C ARG A 133 1.98 -15.23 2.00
N PRO A 134 1.36 -16.36 2.44
CA PRO A 134 0.69 -17.28 1.53
C PRO A 134 -0.41 -16.58 0.74
N ARG A 135 -1.28 -15.82 1.42
CA ARG A 135 -2.35 -15.06 0.77
C ARG A 135 -1.83 -14.04 -0.24
N THR A 136 -0.78 -13.29 0.09
CA THR A 136 -0.19 -12.32 -0.82
C THR A 136 0.44 -13.00 -2.05
N GLN A 137 0.98 -14.21 -1.90
CA GLN A 137 1.51 -15.01 -3.02
C GLN A 137 0.40 -15.50 -3.95
N GLU A 138 -0.74 -15.91 -3.44
CA GLU A 138 -1.91 -16.30 -4.23
C GLU A 138 -2.46 -15.13 -5.05
N GLU A 139 -2.40 -13.93 -4.49
CA GLU A 139 -2.87 -12.68 -5.12
C GLU A 139 -1.86 -12.05 -6.08
N MET A 140 -0.66 -12.64 -6.22
CA MET A 140 0.35 -12.15 -7.15
C MET A 140 -0.14 -12.19 -8.60
N GLY A 141 -0.23 -11.02 -9.20
CA GLY A 141 -0.82 -10.83 -10.54
C GLY A 141 -2.08 -9.98 -10.54
N ASP A 142 -2.69 -9.76 -9.40
CA ASP A 142 -3.76 -8.79 -9.24
C ASP A 142 -3.21 -7.36 -9.23
N THR A 143 -4.04 -6.40 -9.62
CA THR A 143 -3.62 -4.99 -9.72
C THR A 143 -3.29 -4.33 -8.40
N TYR A 144 -3.81 -4.87 -7.32
CA TYR A 144 -3.56 -4.38 -5.96
C TYR A 144 -2.41 -5.10 -5.26
N ALA A 145 -1.85 -6.14 -5.87
CA ALA A 145 -0.76 -6.94 -5.28
C ALA A 145 0.44 -6.08 -4.86
N ASP A 146 0.82 -5.10 -5.68
CA ASP A 146 1.92 -4.18 -5.36
C ASP A 146 1.67 -3.36 -4.09
N ALA A 147 0.42 -2.96 -3.83
CA ALA A 147 0.05 -2.28 -2.60
C ALA A 147 0.11 -3.25 -1.41
N CYS A 148 -0.44 -4.45 -1.57
CA CYS A 148 -0.40 -5.48 -0.54
C CYS A 148 1.02 -5.87 -0.15
N CYS A 149 1.94 -6.05 -1.10
CA CYS A 149 3.36 -6.37 -0.83
C CYS A 149 4.11 -5.36 0.06
N LYS A 150 3.53 -4.19 0.37
CA LYS A 150 4.14 -3.19 1.26
C LYS A 150 3.54 -3.19 2.66
N LEU A 151 2.39 -3.80 2.84
CA LEU A 151 1.66 -3.75 4.12
C LEU A 151 2.35 -4.55 5.23
N ASP A 152 3.18 -5.55 4.90
CA ASP A 152 4.02 -6.24 5.87
C ASP A 152 4.95 -5.28 6.65
N THR A 153 5.57 -4.36 5.91
CA THR A 153 6.40 -3.31 6.52
C THR A 153 5.56 -2.35 7.36
N TYR A 154 4.32 -2.07 6.95
CA TYR A 154 3.42 -1.24 7.73
C TYR A 154 2.94 -1.92 9.02
N ALA A 155 2.82 -3.25 9.06
CA ALA A 155 2.50 -3.98 10.29
C ALA A 155 3.47 -3.64 11.43
N LEU A 156 4.77 -3.65 11.13
CA LEU A 156 5.81 -3.30 12.12
C LEU A 156 5.72 -1.83 12.56
N ARG A 157 5.46 -0.93 11.61
CA ARG A 157 5.30 0.50 11.90
C ARG A 157 4.05 0.75 12.76
N PHE A 158 2.92 0.13 12.43
CA PHE A 158 1.71 0.27 13.21
C PHE A 158 1.87 -0.29 14.61
N ALA A 159 2.52 -1.45 14.77
CA ALA A 159 2.76 -2.04 16.06
C ALA A 159 3.59 -1.09 16.96
N LEU A 160 4.65 -0.49 16.41
CA LEU A 160 5.44 0.50 17.12
C LEU A 160 4.65 1.78 17.44
N ILE A 161 3.92 2.33 16.46
CA ILE A 161 3.11 3.54 16.67
C ILE A 161 2.06 3.31 17.75
N LEU A 162 1.33 2.20 17.69
CA LEU A 162 0.30 1.86 18.67
C LEU A 162 0.89 1.68 20.07
N GLU A 163 2.06 1.06 20.20
CA GLU A 163 2.73 0.91 21.49
C GLU A 163 3.17 2.26 22.07
N VAL A 164 3.76 3.12 21.26
CA VAL A 164 4.23 4.44 21.69
C VAL A 164 3.05 5.35 22.05
N MET A 165 1.96 5.31 21.27
CA MET A 165 0.72 6.05 21.59
C MET A 165 0.08 5.55 22.88
N ARG A 166 0.01 4.23 23.06
CA ARG A 166 -0.51 3.61 24.27
C ARG A 166 0.31 4.00 25.50
N ALA A 167 1.63 3.92 25.39
CA ALA A 167 2.53 4.31 26.46
C ALA A 167 2.34 5.78 26.86
N ALA A 168 2.14 6.68 25.88
CA ALA A 168 1.87 8.09 26.12
C ALA A 168 0.54 8.31 26.86
N LEU A 169 -0.51 7.57 26.49
CA LEU A 169 -1.82 7.62 27.18
C LEU A 169 -1.76 7.04 28.61
N GLU A 170 -1.00 5.97 28.80
CA GLU A 170 -0.82 5.28 30.10
C GLU A 170 0.27 5.92 30.97
N GLU A 171 0.84 7.05 30.54
CA GLU A 171 1.87 7.81 31.25
C GLU A 171 3.13 7.00 31.58
N ARG A 172 3.52 6.07 30.70
CA ARG A 172 4.70 5.22 30.86
C ARG A 172 5.67 5.34 29.68
N GLU A 173 6.88 4.83 29.85
CA GLU A 173 7.81 4.66 28.76
C GLU A 173 7.50 3.37 27.98
N PRO A 174 7.58 3.39 26.64
CA PRO A 174 7.46 2.17 25.83
C PRO A 174 8.74 1.35 25.93
N VAL A 175 8.68 0.22 26.62
CA VAL A 175 9.83 -0.68 26.82
C VAL A 175 9.89 -1.74 25.71
N ALA A 176 8.76 -2.31 25.36
CA ALA A 176 8.63 -3.33 24.32
C ALA A 176 7.24 -3.29 23.70
N VAL A 177 7.15 -3.63 22.41
CA VAL A 177 5.87 -3.78 21.70
C VAL A 177 5.15 -5.01 22.24
N GLY A 178 3.99 -4.81 22.82
CA GLY A 178 3.16 -5.86 23.41
C GLY A 178 2.16 -6.46 22.44
N MET A 179 1.48 -7.52 22.90
CA MET A 179 0.51 -8.29 22.12
C MET A 179 -0.64 -7.42 21.58
N ASP A 180 -1.21 -6.54 22.39
CA ASP A 180 -2.32 -5.68 21.98
C ASP A 180 -1.95 -4.75 20.82
N SER A 181 -0.71 -4.25 20.83
CA SER A 181 -0.18 -3.39 19.77
C SER A 181 0.04 -4.19 18.48
N VAL A 182 0.46 -5.45 18.57
CA VAL A 182 0.58 -6.36 17.43
C VAL A 182 -0.79 -6.69 16.85
N GLU A 183 -1.75 -7.08 17.67
CA GLU A 183 -3.12 -7.38 17.19
C GLU A 183 -3.80 -6.14 16.59
N GLY A 184 -3.57 -4.97 17.16
CA GLY A 184 -4.01 -3.70 16.60
C GLY A 184 -3.39 -3.43 15.23
N ALA A 185 -2.10 -3.68 15.07
CA ALA A 185 -1.38 -3.51 13.82
C ALA A 185 -1.87 -4.46 12.74
N ILE A 186 -2.11 -5.73 13.08
CA ILE A 186 -2.67 -6.73 12.16
C ILE A 186 -4.06 -6.28 11.66
N ARG A 187 -4.92 -5.79 12.56
CA ARG A 187 -6.24 -5.26 12.15
C ARG A 187 -6.13 -4.05 11.23
N LEU A 188 -5.19 -3.14 11.47
CA LEU A 188 -4.95 -1.99 10.61
C LEU A 188 -4.43 -2.42 9.23
N VAL A 189 -3.53 -3.39 9.17
CA VAL A 189 -3.05 -3.95 7.89
C VAL A 189 -4.20 -4.55 7.10
N GLU A 190 -5.08 -5.34 7.74
CA GLU A 190 -6.23 -5.91 7.06
C GLU A 190 -7.21 -4.84 6.59
N TYR A 191 -7.46 -3.80 7.37
CA TYR A 191 -8.25 -2.66 6.96
C TYR A 191 -7.68 -1.99 5.70
N PHE A 192 -6.38 -1.63 5.71
CA PHE A 192 -5.75 -0.99 4.55
C PHE A 192 -5.62 -1.92 3.35
N ARG A 193 -5.55 -3.23 3.56
CA ARG A 193 -5.62 -4.21 2.49
C ARG A 193 -6.99 -4.17 1.80
N GLN A 194 -8.08 -4.17 2.55
CA GLN A 194 -9.44 -4.04 2.00
C GLN A 194 -9.61 -2.70 1.27
N GLU A 195 -9.11 -1.63 1.84
CA GLU A 195 -9.14 -0.32 1.20
C GLU A 195 -8.31 -0.29 -0.10
N ALA A 196 -7.14 -0.92 -0.13
CA ALA A 196 -6.34 -1.03 -1.35
C ALA A 196 -7.10 -1.77 -2.47
N ILE A 197 -7.76 -2.89 -2.15
CA ILE A 197 -8.59 -3.64 -3.09
C ILE A 197 -9.74 -2.76 -3.61
N LYS A 198 -10.43 -2.06 -2.70
CA LYS A 198 -11.54 -1.16 -3.04
C LYS A 198 -11.09 -0.01 -3.95
N ILE A 199 -10.00 0.66 -3.60
CA ILE A 199 -9.42 1.74 -4.41
C ILE A 199 -9.01 1.24 -5.80
N HIS A 200 -8.37 0.08 -5.88
CA HIS A 200 -8.03 -0.51 -7.17
C HIS A 200 -9.26 -0.84 -8.01
N LYS A 201 -10.33 -1.31 -7.40
CA LYS A 201 -11.63 -1.49 -8.08
C LYS A 201 -12.21 -0.15 -8.56
N LEU A 202 -12.15 0.90 -7.74
CA LEU A 202 -12.62 2.24 -8.12
C LEU A 202 -11.81 2.85 -9.26
N VAL A 203 -10.49 2.70 -9.24
CA VAL A 203 -9.59 3.30 -10.23
C VAL A 203 -9.54 2.49 -11.52
N TYR A 204 -9.47 1.16 -11.41
CA TYR A 204 -9.26 0.27 -12.54
C TYR A 204 -10.49 -0.58 -12.89
N GLY A 205 -11.49 -0.63 -12.01
CA GLY A 205 -12.70 -1.43 -12.19
C GLY A 205 -13.62 -0.93 -13.29
N LYS A 206 -13.58 0.37 -13.60
CA LYS A 206 -14.43 0.97 -14.63
C LYS A 206 -13.90 0.82 -16.05
N ASP A 207 -12.63 0.55 -16.25
CA ASP A 207 -12.07 0.27 -17.57
C ASP A 207 -10.85 -0.65 -17.48
N ILE A 208 -11.07 -1.90 -17.80
CA ILE A 208 -10.05 -2.94 -17.92
C ILE A 208 -8.85 -2.49 -18.81
N ARG A 209 -9.12 -1.58 -19.77
CA ARG A 209 -8.15 -1.07 -20.72
C ARG A 209 -7.10 -0.14 -20.10
N ILE A 210 -7.42 0.47 -18.93
CA ILE A 210 -6.48 1.36 -18.23
C ILE A 210 -5.20 0.62 -17.84
N SER A 211 -5.31 -0.68 -17.52
CA SER A 211 -4.16 -1.52 -17.16
C SER A 211 -3.40 -2.09 -18.37
N MET A 212 -3.87 -1.85 -19.58
CA MET A 212 -3.25 -2.36 -20.81
C MET A 212 -2.20 -1.39 -21.34
N THR A 213 -1.14 -1.91 -21.99
CA THR A 213 -0.26 -1.09 -22.82
C THR A 213 -1.06 -0.52 -23.98
N GLU A 214 -0.59 0.54 -24.63
CA GLU A 214 -1.25 1.10 -25.81
C GLU A 214 -1.46 0.01 -26.89
N GLN A 215 -0.45 -0.81 -27.12
CA GLN A 215 -0.51 -1.91 -28.05
C GLN A 215 -1.52 -2.99 -27.62
N GLN A 216 -1.58 -3.33 -26.32
CA GLN A 216 -2.58 -4.25 -25.77
C GLN A 216 -4.00 -3.69 -25.87
N ARG A 217 -4.17 -2.40 -25.67
CA ARG A 217 -5.46 -1.72 -25.80
C ARG A 217 -5.96 -1.79 -27.25
N LYS A 218 -5.11 -1.44 -28.20
CA LYS A 218 -5.42 -1.57 -29.62
C LYS A 218 -5.78 -3.03 -30.00
N ALA A 219 -5.04 -3.99 -29.44
CA ALA A 219 -5.34 -5.40 -29.62
C ALA A 219 -6.69 -5.79 -29.02
N TYR A 220 -6.94 -5.37 -27.78
CA TYR A 220 -8.19 -5.67 -27.08
C TYR A 220 -9.40 -5.06 -27.80
N ASP A 221 -9.32 -3.80 -28.24
CA ASP A 221 -10.41 -3.11 -28.94
C ASP A 221 -10.70 -3.74 -30.31
N ALA A 222 -9.69 -4.28 -31.00
CA ALA A 222 -9.86 -4.95 -32.27
C ALA A 222 -10.52 -6.34 -32.17
N LEU A 223 -10.53 -6.96 -30.98
CA LEU A 223 -11.13 -8.28 -30.79
C LEU A 223 -12.65 -8.20 -30.61
N PRO A 224 -13.43 -9.16 -31.14
CA PRO A 224 -14.86 -9.27 -30.87
C PRO A 224 -15.13 -9.73 -29.40
N PRO A 225 -16.37 -9.64 -28.92
CA PRO A 225 -16.73 -10.04 -27.55
C PRO A 225 -16.38 -11.48 -27.19
N SER A 226 -16.56 -12.40 -28.13
CA SER A 226 -16.16 -13.81 -28.02
C SER A 226 -15.51 -14.24 -29.32
N PHE A 227 -14.46 -15.05 -29.23
CA PHE A 227 -13.68 -15.43 -30.40
C PHE A 227 -12.88 -16.71 -30.18
N ARG A 228 -12.51 -17.37 -31.30
CA ARG A 228 -11.54 -18.45 -31.31
C ARG A 228 -10.14 -17.90 -31.59
N ILE A 229 -9.16 -18.38 -30.85
CA ILE A 229 -7.76 -17.93 -30.97
C ILE A 229 -7.23 -18.04 -32.42
N ALA A 230 -7.60 -19.08 -33.14
CA ALA A 230 -7.19 -19.27 -34.53
C ALA A 230 -7.65 -18.16 -35.49
N ALA A 231 -8.86 -17.61 -35.24
CA ALA A 231 -9.45 -16.56 -36.06
C ALA A 231 -8.83 -15.17 -35.82
N VAL A 232 -8.12 -14.96 -34.70
CA VAL A 232 -7.61 -13.62 -34.32
C VAL A 232 -6.10 -13.48 -34.49
N TYR A 233 -5.38 -14.53 -34.88
CA TYR A 233 -3.93 -14.42 -35.11
C TYR A 233 -3.58 -13.40 -36.17
N GLU A 234 -4.15 -13.53 -37.38
CA GLU A 234 -3.90 -12.61 -38.50
C GLU A 234 -4.39 -11.20 -38.20
N LEU A 235 -5.53 -11.09 -37.53
CA LEU A 235 -6.09 -9.81 -37.12
C LEU A 235 -5.12 -9.04 -36.20
N LEU A 236 -4.59 -9.71 -35.16
CA LEU A 236 -3.71 -9.08 -34.19
C LEU A 236 -2.29 -8.86 -34.72
N GLU A 237 -1.82 -9.74 -35.61
CA GLU A 237 -0.56 -9.53 -36.34
C GLU A 237 -0.65 -8.26 -37.19
N LYS A 238 -1.71 -8.13 -38.00
CA LYS A 238 -1.92 -6.98 -38.89
C LYS A 238 -2.21 -5.67 -38.15
N LYS A 239 -2.98 -5.72 -37.07
CA LYS A 239 -3.41 -4.49 -36.34
C LYS A 239 -2.37 -3.98 -35.35
N VAL A 240 -1.61 -4.85 -34.71
CA VAL A 240 -0.72 -4.49 -33.58
C VAL A 240 0.66 -5.17 -33.65
N GLY A 241 0.92 -6.00 -34.67
CA GLY A 241 2.21 -6.68 -34.86
C GLY A 241 2.47 -7.77 -33.81
N PHE A 242 1.45 -8.39 -33.23
CA PHE A 242 1.64 -9.48 -32.28
C PHE A 242 2.04 -10.77 -32.99
N SER A 243 3.13 -11.39 -32.54
CA SER A 243 3.44 -12.77 -32.90
C SER A 243 2.45 -13.75 -32.25
N LYS A 244 2.38 -14.98 -32.76
CA LYS A 244 1.49 -16.03 -32.21
C LYS A 244 1.72 -16.27 -30.72
N ASP A 245 2.96 -16.17 -30.24
CA ASP A 245 3.27 -16.35 -28.83
C ASP A 245 2.87 -15.14 -27.98
N GLN A 246 3.00 -13.93 -28.52
CA GLN A 246 2.48 -12.72 -27.87
C GLN A 246 0.96 -12.75 -27.76
N VAL A 247 0.26 -13.23 -28.80
CA VAL A 247 -1.20 -13.44 -28.74
C VAL A 247 -1.57 -14.44 -27.63
N LYS A 248 -0.92 -15.61 -27.57
CA LYS A 248 -1.18 -16.60 -26.51
C LYS A 248 -0.92 -16.00 -25.11
N LYS A 249 0.19 -15.30 -24.94
CA LYS A 249 0.54 -14.64 -23.68
C LYS A 249 -0.44 -13.54 -23.29
N PHE A 250 -0.94 -12.80 -24.26
CA PHE A 250 -1.95 -11.76 -24.05
C PHE A 250 -3.30 -12.37 -23.66
N LEU A 251 -3.76 -13.40 -24.39
CA LEU A 251 -5.02 -14.09 -24.09
C LEU A 251 -4.97 -14.94 -22.82
N GLY A 252 -3.78 -15.32 -22.35
CA GLY A 252 -3.57 -15.99 -21.07
C GLY A 252 -3.81 -15.08 -19.86
N LYS A 253 -3.95 -13.76 -20.05
CA LYS A 253 -4.25 -12.84 -18.96
C LYS A 253 -5.73 -12.94 -18.56
N GLN A 254 -6.01 -13.74 -17.54
CA GLN A 254 -7.37 -14.00 -17.02
C GLN A 254 -8.14 -12.71 -16.67
N ARG A 255 -7.44 -11.65 -16.35
CA ARG A 255 -8.03 -10.32 -16.11
C ARG A 255 -8.76 -9.76 -17.34
N TYR A 256 -8.23 -9.99 -18.52
CA TYR A 256 -8.78 -9.43 -19.76
C TYR A 256 -9.70 -10.39 -20.51
N PHE A 257 -9.48 -11.68 -20.31
CA PHE A 257 -10.17 -12.71 -21.04
C PHE A 257 -10.51 -13.91 -20.16
N THR A 258 -11.73 -14.41 -20.33
CA THR A 258 -12.15 -15.69 -19.77
C THR A 258 -12.06 -16.75 -20.85
N ARG A 259 -11.33 -17.84 -20.59
CA ARG A 259 -11.28 -19.00 -21.45
C ARG A 259 -12.55 -19.83 -21.22
N ILE A 260 -13.40 -19.95 -22.27
CA ILE A 260 -14.65 -20.70 -22.21
C ILE A 260 -14.35 -22.21 -22.39
N VAL A 261 -13.68 -22.53 -23.48
CA VAL A 261 -13.19 -23.87 -23.80
C VAL A 261 -11.79 -23.79 -24.42
N LYS A 262 -11.17 -24.91 -24.74
CA LYS A 262 -9.85 -24.94 -25.37
C LYS A 262 -9.85 -24.14 -26.68
N GLY A 263 -9.11 -23.05 -26.71
CA GLY A 263 -8.95 -22.17 -27.87
C GLY A 263 -10.07 -21.16 -28.10
N GLU A 264 -11.06 -21.05 -27.18
CA GLU A 264 -12.14 -20.09 -27.25
C GLU A 264 -12.13 -19.16 -26.03
N TYR A 265 -12.24 -17.87 -26.28
CA TYR A 265 -12.10 -16.82 -25.29
C TYR A 265 -13.25 -15.82 -25.37
N ARG A 266 -13.58 -15.21 -24.24
CA ARG A 266 -14.52 -14.09 -24.12
C ARG A 266 -13.81 -12.93 -23.46
N LYS A 267 -14.07 -11.71 -23.96
CA LYS A 267 -13.64 -10.48 -23.30
C LYS A 267 -14.31 -10.35 -21.93
N ASN A 268 -13.54 -9.96 -20.94
CA ASN A 268 -14.10 -9.54 -19.67
C ASN A 268 -14.46 -8.06 -19.78
N TYR A 269 -15.75 -7.76 -19.69
CA TYR A 269 -16.23 -6.39 -19.60
C TYR A 269 -16.46 -6.06 -18.13
N VAL A 270 -16.14 -4.83 -17.74
CA VAL A 270 -16.73 -4.29 -16.52
C VAL A 270 -18.10 -3.76 -16.90
N GLU A 271 -19.15 -4.33 -16.33
CA GLU A 271 -20.48 -3.76 -16.43
C GLU A 271 -20.43 -2.36 -15.83
N ILE A 272 -20.69 -1.37 -16.66
CA ILE A 272 -20.99 -0.01 -16.20
C ILE A 272 -22.42 -0.13 -15.67
N SER A 273 -22.58 -0.28 -14.36
CA SER A 273 -23.87 -0.01 -13.74
C SER A 273 -24.11 1.49 -13.91
N GLU A 274 -25.12 1.80 -14.73
CA GLU A 274 -25.67 3.14 -14.89
C GLU A 274 -26.10 3.77 -13.55
#